data_42fc39dece126d830220bffe13e53a64
#
_entry.id   42fc39dece126d830220bffe13e53a64
#
_cell.length_a   1.000
_cell.length_b   1.000
_cell.length_c   1.000
_cell.angle_alpha   90.00
_cell.angle_beta   90.00
_cell.angle_gamma   90.00
#
_symmetry.space_group_name_H-M   'P 1'
#
loop_
_entity.id
_entity.type
_entity.pdbx_description
1 polymer ?
#
loop_
_entity_poly.entity_id
_entity_poly.type
_entity_poly.pdbx_seq_one_letter_code
_entity_poly.pdbx_strand_id
1 'polypeptide(L)'
;LDRSSAASDVYKRQMLRRSLAGDQVERISGIVNGTTNFILDAMESTGASYDEALAEATRLGYAEADPTADVEGHDAASKAAIMASLGFHTRVKFEDVHCEGITKVTAADIAAANDAGYSIKLLAICERLQREDGSEAVNARVHPTLVPKEHPLASVSESYNAIFVEAEAAGSLMFYGNG
;
A
#
# COMPACT_ATOMS: atom_id res chain seq x y z
N LEU A 1 2.01 17.84 -15.53
CA LEU A 1 0.91 16.91 -15.20
C LEU A 1 1.28 15.57 -15.78
N ASP A 2 1.76 14.71 -14.93
CA ASP A 2 2.25 13.39 -15.31
C ASP A 2 1.09 12.48 -15.74
N ARG A 3 1.06 12.19 -17.03
CA ARG A 3 0.04 11.32 -17.64
C ARG A 3 0.18 9.85 -17.21
N SER A 4 1.30 9.45 -16.63
CA SER A 4 1.58 8.08 -16.21
C SER A 4 0.81 7.72 -14.93
N SER A 5 0.76 8.59 -13.94
CA SER A 5 0.04 8.41 -12.68
C SER A 5 -1.47 8.25 -12.91
N ALA A 6 -2.09 9.12 -13.73
CA ALA A 6 -3.52 9.03 -14.02
C ALA A 6 -3.90 7.74 -14.77
N ALA A 7 -3.07 7.27 -15.70
CA ALA A 7 -3.31 6.03 -16.45
C ALA A 7 -3.21 4.79 -15.54
N SER A 8 -2.24 4.76 -14.61
CA SER A 8 -2.07 3.70 -13.63
C SER A 8 -3.27 3.59 -12.69
N ASP A 9 -3.78 4.71 -12.20
CA ASP A 9 -4.95 4.76 -11.32
C ASP A 9 -6.25 4.31 -12.03
N VAL A 10 -6.43 4.69 -13.29
CA VAL A 10 -7.58 4.24 -14.10
C VAL A 10 -7.54 2.72 -14.31
N TYR A 11 -6.37 2.16 -14.61
CA TYR A 11 -6.19 0.73 -14.82
C TYR A 11 -6.50 -0.07 -13.55
N LYS A 12 -5.95 0.33 -12.41
CA LYS A 12 -6.19 -0.32 -11.10
C LYS A 12 -7.68 -0.32 -10.73
N ARG A 13 -8.37 0.81 -10.93
CA ARG A 13 -9.83 0.92 -10.69
C ARG A 13 -10.65 0.03 -11.61
N GLN A 14 -10.29 -0.07 -12.89
CA GLN A 14 -11.01 -0.90 -13.86
C GLN A 14 -10.85 -2.39 -13.58
N MET A 15 -9.66 -2.83 -13.12
CA MET A 15 -9.41 -4.22 -12.77
C MET A 15 -10.27 -4.67 -11.59
N LEU A 16 -10.33 -3.89 -10.51
CA LEU A 16 -11.20 -4.18 -9.36
C LEU A 16 -12.69 -4.21 -9.76
N ARG A 17 -13.15 -3.28 -10.62
CA ARG A 17 -14.55 -3.22 -11.04
C ARG A 17 -14.98 -4.32 -12.00
N ARG A 18 -14.09 -4.82 -12.87
CA ARG A 18 -14.46 -5.76 -13.94
C ARG A 18 -14.09 -7.20 -13.63
N SER A 19 -12.93 -7.42 -13.01
CA SER A 19 -12.44 -8.78 -12.73
C SER A 19 -13.10 -9.42 -11.51
N LEU A 20 -13.63 -8.61 -10.59
CA LEU A 20 -14.26 -9.06 -9.35
C LEU A 20 -15.74 -8.69 -9.27
N ALA A 21 -16.37 -8.29 -10.38
CA ALA A 21 -17.75 -7.79 -10.41
C ALA A 21 -18.82 -8.80 -9.97
N GLY A 22 -18.49 -10.07 -9.85
CA GLY A 22 -19.38 -11.13 -9.39
C GLY A 22 -18.84 -11.91 -8.18
N ASP A 23 -17.72 -11.45 -7.59
CA ASP A 23 -17.06 -12.11 -6.48
C ASP A 23 -17.17 -11.31 -5.19
N GLN A 24 -17.07 -11.96 -4.06
CA GLN A 24 -17.03 -11.31 -2.76
C GLN A 24 -15.58 -11.08 -2.33
N VAL A 25 -15.17 -9.81 -2.36
CA VAL A 25 -13.85 -9.41 -1.86
C VAL A 25 -13.85 -9.44 -0.34
N GLU A 26 -12.89 -10.17 0.24
CA GLU A 26 -12.68 -10.27 1.68
C GLU A 26 -11.64 -9.26 2.17
N ARG A 27 -10.53 -9.16 1.43
CA ARG A 27 -9.41 -8.28 1.79
C ARG A 27 -8.70 -7.73 0.55
N ILE A 28 -8.25 -6.48 0.66
CA ILE A 28 -7.37 -5.82 -0.30
C ILE A 28 -6.18 -5.30 0.48
N SER A 29 -4.96 -5.68 0.08
CA SER A 29 -3.71 -5.16 0.63
C SER A 29 -2.89 -4.57 -0.52
N GLY A 30 -2.40 -3.33 -0.39
CA GLY A 30 -1.72 -2.69 -1.51
C GLY A 30 -0.53 -1.83 -1.10
N ILE A 31 0.55 -1.93 -1.90
CA ILE A 31 1.60 -0.93 -2.00
C ILE A 31 1.12 0.05 -3.08
N VAL A 32 0.64 1.21 -2.67
CA VAL A 32 -0.08 2.15 -3.56
C VAL A 32 0.60 3.52 -3.67
N ASN A 33 1.78 3.66 -3.05
CA ASN A 33 2.62 4.85 -3.15
C ASN A 33 4.06 4.43 -3.47
N GLY A 34 4.55 4.82 -4.66
CA GLY A 34 5.87 4.44 -5.16
C GLY A 34 7.01 5.10 -4.40
N THR A 35 6.84 6.35 -3.96
CA THR A 35 7.85 7.10 -3.19
C THR A 35 8.19 6.38 -1.88
N THR A 36 7.18 6.03 -1.10
CA THR A 36 7.39 5.33 0.18
C THR A 36 7.92 3.92 -0.01
N ASN A 37 7.50 3.22 -1.07
CA ASN A 37 8.06 1.90 -1.35
C ASN A 37 9.53 1.98 -1.72
N PHE A 38 9.93 2.97 -2.55
CA PHE A 38 11.33 3.21 -2.89
C PHE A 38 12.18 3.48 -1.65
N ILE A 39 11.70 4.37 -0.74
CA ILE A 39 12.43 4.71 0.49
C ILE A 39 12.64 3.47 1.37
N LEU A 40 11.60 2.69 1.64
CA LEU A 40 11.69 1.49 2.46
C LEU A 40 12.56 0.41 1.82
N ASP A 41 12.47 0.23 0.50
CA ASP A 41 13.29 -0.71 -0.27
C ASP A 41 14.78 -0.31 -0.24
N ALA A 42 15.09 0.99 -0.39
CA ALA A 42 16.45 1.50 -0.27
C ALA A 42 17.02 1.29 1.14
N MET A 43 16.23 1.56 2.20
CA MET A 43 16.63 1.28 3.58
C MET A 43 16.91 -0.22 3.80
N GLU A 44 16.08 -1.10 3.25
CA GLU A 44 16.24 -2.56 3.38
C GLU A 44 17.46 -3.08 2.61
N SER A 45 17.67 -2.63 1.38
CA SER A 45 18.71 -3.16 0.50
C SER A 45 20.12 -2.61 0.80
N THR A 46 20.21 -1.37 1.30
CA THR A 46 21.49 -0.68 1.53
C THR A 46 21.84 -0.50 3.01
N GLY A 47 20.88 -0.66 3.92
CA GLY A 47 21.04 -0.32 5.33
C GLY A 47 21.03 1.18 5.63
N ALA A 48 20.62 2.01 4.65
CA ALA A 48 20.56 3.46 4.79
C ALA A 48 19.53 3.88 5.87
N SER A 49 19.77 5.03 6.47
CA SER A 49 18.78 5.70 7.30
C SER A 49 17.62 6.23 6.46
N TYR A 50 16.50 6.55 7.13
CA TYR A 50 15.35 7.18 6.47
C TYR A 50 15.75 8.47 5.72
N ASP A 51 16.53 9.34 6.36
CA ASP A 51 16.94 10.62 5.76
C ASP A 51 17.81 10.43 4.51
N GLU A 52 18.73 9.46 4.54
CA GLU A 52 19.58 9.12 3.38
C GLU A 52 18.73 8.54 2.24
N ALA A 53 17.82 7.66 2.53
CA ALA A 53 16.92 7.05 1.53
C ALA A 53 15.95 8.09 0.92
N LEU A 54 15.43 9.03 1.73
CA LEU A 54 14.61 10.15 1.26
C LEU A 54 15.40 11.09 0.36
N ALA A 55 16.64 11.45 0.74
CA ALA A 55 17.51 12.30 -0.06
C ALA A 55 17.81 11.66 -1.44
N GLU A 56 18.03 10.36 -1.47
CA GLU A 56 18.24 9.61 -2.72
C GLU A 56 16.97 9.56 -3.57
N ALA A 57 15.79 9.33 -2.96
CA ALA A 57 14.51 9.38 -3.64
C ALA A 57 14.26 10.75 -4.30
N THR A 58 14.59 11.83 -3.59
CA THR A 58 14.49 13.20 -4.11
C THR A 58 15.47 13.44 -5.26
N ARG A 59 16.72 12.99 -5.12
CA ARG A 59 17.75 13.12 -6.17
C ARG A 59 17.36 12.39 -7.46
N LEU A 60 16.70 11.25 -7.36
CA LEU A 60 16.24 10.44 -8.49
C LEU A 60 14.88 10.90 -9.05
N GLY A 61 14.20 11.85 -8.40
CA GLY A 61 12.91 12.36 -8.82
C GLY A 61 11.71 11.52 -8.42
N TYR A 62 11.87 10.55 -7.51
CA TYR A 62 10.77 9.77 -6.93
C TYR A 62 10.03 10.53 -5.82
N ALA A 63 10.74 11.43 -5.10
CA ALA A 63 10.14 12.29 -4.11
C ALA A 63 10.16 13.76 -4.59
N GLU A 64 9.05 14.46 -4.37
CA GLU A 64 8.96 15.91 -4.61
C GLU A 64 9.70 16.70 -3.51
N ALA A 65 9.84 18.02 -3.69
CA ALA A 65 10.48 18.91 -2.71
C ALA A 65 9.74 18.92 -1.36
N ASP A 66 8.44 18.74 -1.37
CA ASP A 66 7.62 18.49 -0.18
C ASP A 66 6.98 17.11 -0.28
N PRO A 67 7.60 16.06 0.28
CA PRO A 67 7.13 14.70 0.21
C PRO A 67 6.08 14.35 1.29
N THR A 68 5.62 15.31 2.09
CA THR A 68 4.78 15.09 3.28
C THR A 68 3.56 14.22 2.99
N ALA A 69 2.86 14.48 1.88
CA ALA A 69 1.67 13.71 1.52
C ALA A 69 1.97 12.22 1.28
N ASP A 70 3.17 11.91 0.79
CA ASP A 70 3.64 10.54 0.57
C ASP A 70 4.10 9.91 1.88
N VAL A 71 5.10 10.52 2.54
CA VAL A 71 5.79 9.91 3.68
C VAL A 71 4.94 9.83 4.95
N GLU A 72 3.95 10.72 5.10
CA GLU A 72 2.94 10.63 6.17
C GLU A 72 1.77 9.70 5.81
N GLY A 73 1.75 9.14 4.59
CA GLY A 73 0.77 8.15 4.17
C GLY A 73 -0.55 8.71 3.64
N HIS A 74 -0.70 10.04 3.52
CA HIS A 74 -1.97 10.67 3.14
C HIS A 74 -2.41 10.30 1.71
N ASP A 75 -1.47 10.22 0.74
CA ASP A 75 -1.77 9.75 -0.61
C ASP A 75 -2.25 8.29 -0.59
N ALA A 76 -1.55 7.43 0.15
CA ALA A 76 -1.93 6.03 0.31
C ALA A 76 -3.31 5.88 1.01
N ALA A 77 -3.62 6.73 2.01
CA ALA A 77 -4.92 6.73 2.69
C ALA A 77 -6.06 7.15 1.76
N SER A 78 -5.83 8.15 0.90
CA SER A 78 -6.80 8.56 -0.13
C SER A 78 -7.10 7.41 -1.11
N LYS A 79 -6.06 6.69 -1.52
CA LYS A 79 -6.18 5.51 -2.38
C LYS A 79 -6.86 4.33 -1.67
N ALA A 80 -6.58 4.13 -0.37
CA ALA A 80 -7.25 3.12 0.46
C ALA A 80 -8.76 3.36 0.55
N ALA A 81 -9.19 4.61 0.78
CA ALA A 81 -10.61 4.97 0.80
C ALA A 81 -11.32 4.64 -0.53
N ILE A 82 -10.65 4.90 -1.66
CA ILE A 82 -11.16 4.57 -3.00
C ILE A 82 -11.23 3.04 -3.19
N MET A 83 -10.17 2.31 -2.84
CA MET A 83 -10.13 0.85 -2.97
C MET A 83 -11.20 0.17 -2.10
N ALA A 84 -11.35 0.62 -0.85
CA ALA A 84 -12.38 0.13 0.05
C ALA A 84 -13.79 0.39 -0.51
N SER A 85 -14.03 1.60 -1.02
CA SER A 85 -15.33 1.95 -1.59
C SER A 85 -15.69 1.12 -2.82
N LEU A 86 -14.70 0.82 -3.67
CA LEU A 86 -14.90 0.02 -4.88
C LEU A 86 -15.00 -1.48 -4.58
N GLY A 87 -14.12 -2.00 -3.70
CA GLY A 87 -14.04 -3.43 -3.42
C GLY A 87 -15.19 -3.95 -2.56
N PHE A 88 -15.69 -3.12 -1.65
CA PHE A 88 -16.75 -3.53 -0.72
C PHE A 88 -18.11 -2.88 -0.99
N HIS A 89 -18.25 -2.15 -2.11
CA HIS A 89 -19.50 -1.50 -2.52
C HIS A 89 -20.12 -0.61 -1.42
N THR A 90 -19.27 0.07 -0.66
CA THR A 90 -19.65 0.97 0.43
C THR A 90 -18.93 2.30 0.31
N ARG A 91 -19.42 3.34 0.98
CA ARG A 91 -18.75 4.64 0.96
C ARG A 91 -17.79 4.73 2.15
N VAL A 92 -16.50 4.75 1.87
CA VAL A 92 -15.44 5.03 2.83
C VAL A 92 -14.83 6.39 2.48
N LYS A 93 -14.74 7.29 3.46
CA LYS A 93 -14.12 8.60 3.28
C LYS A 93 -12.67 8.56 3.77
N PHE A 94 -11.88 9.55 3.36
CA PHE A 94 -10.50 9.71 3.82
C PHE A 94 -10.40 9.79 5.35
N GLU A 95 -11.33 10.50 6.00
CA GLU A 95 -11.36 10.68 7.44
C GLU A 95 -11.64 9.37 8.21
N ASP A 96 -12.19 8.37 7.53
CA ASP A 96 -12.49 7.06 8.12
C ASP A 96 -11.28 6.11 8.06
N VAL A 97 -10.20 6.49 7.34
CA VAL A 97 -9.00 5.69 7.18
C VAL A 97 -8.00 5.99 8.28
N HIS A 98 -7.64 4.99 9.08
CA HIS A 98 -6.49 5.13 9.98
C HIS A 98 -5.22 5.27 9.15
N CYS A 99 -4.40 6.28 9.44
CA CYS A 99 -3.21 6.58 8.65
C CYS A 99 -1.97 6.78 9.54
N GLU A 100 -0.93 6.00 9.28
CA GLU A 100 0.40 6.15 9.85
C GLU A 100 1.44 6.10 8.71
N GLY A 101 2.31 7.11 8.63
CA GLY A 101 3.37 7.21 7.63
C GLY A 101 4.62 6.41 7.99
N ILE A 102 5.68 6.62 7.18
CA ILE A 102 6.97 5.91 7.34
C ILE A 102 8.04 6.73 8.07
N THR A 103 7.77 7.96 8.45
CA THR A 103 8.76 8.90 9.01
C THR A 103 9.37 8.44 10.33
N LYS A 104 8.72 7.50 11.03
CA LYS A 104 9.21 6.91 12.29
C LYS A 104 9.93 5.57 12.10
N VAL A 105 9.94 5.02 10.89
CA VAL A 105 10.63 3.75 10.61
C VAL A 105 12.13 3.98 10.61
N THR A 106 12.85 3.24 11.43
CA THR A 106 14.30 3.36 11.58
C THR A 106 15.05 2.25 10.84
N ALA A 107 16.33 2.47 10.56
CA ALA A 107 17.20 1.42 10.03
C ALA A 107 17.27 0.19 10.97
N ALA A 108 17.15 0.40 12.27
CA ALA A 108 17.12 -0.68 13.26
C ALA A 108 15.83 -1.53 13.13
N ASP A 109 14.68 -0.89 12.88
CA ASP A 109 13.42 -1.61 12.65
C ASP A 109 13.52 -2.46 11.38
N ILE A 110 14.08 -1.92 10.30
CA ILE A 110 14.31 -2.63 9.02
C ILE A 110 15.24 -3.84 9.25
N ALA A 111 16.35 -3.65 9.96
CA ALA A 111 17.28 -4.74 10.25
C ALA A 111 16.63 -5.85 11.10
N ALA A 112 15.89 -5.48 12.14
CA ALA A 112 15.18 -6.43 13.00
C ALA A 112 14.09 -7.20 12.24
N ALA A 113 13.35 -6.53 11.35
CA ALA A 113 12.36 -7.17 10.48
C ALA A 113 13.04 -8.18 9.53
N ASN A 114 14.15 -7.80 8.90
CA ASN A 114 14.93 -8.65 8.02
C ASN A 114 15.43 -9.92 8.72
N ASP A 115 15.99 -9.78 9.93
CA ASP A 115 16.48 -10.88 10.75
C ASP A 115 15.35 -11.85 11.13
N ALA A 116 14.14 -11.32 11.30
CA ALA A 116 12.94 -12.10 11.60
C ALA A 116 12.25 -12.69 10.35
N GLY A 117 12.76 -12.45 9.14
CA GLY A 117 12.19 -12.98 7.88
C GLY A 117 11.04 -12.15 7.31
N TYR A 118 11.01 -10.86 7.64
CA TYR A 118 10.00 -9.92 7.14
C TYR A 118 10.63 -8.76 6.39
N SER A 119 9.86 -8.14 5.50
CA SER A 119 10.13 -6.82 4.93
C SER A 119 9.12 -5.81 5.48
N ILE A 120 9.52 -4.56 5.71
CA ILE A 120 8.60 -3.49 6.08
C ILE A 120 8.09 -2.82 4.81
N LYS A 121 6.77 -2.81 4.62
CA LYS A 121 6.10 -2.11 3.52
C LYS A 121 5.01 -1.18 4.07
N LEU A 122 4.80 -0.02 3.44
CA LEU A 122 3.63 0.80 3.73
C LEU A 122 2.43 0.20 2.98
N LEU A 123 1.53 -0.43 3.72
CA LEU A 123 0.36 -1.07 3.12
C LEU A 123 -0.92 -0.27 3.37
N ALA A 124 -1.69 -0.09 2.29
CA ALA A 124 -3.10 0.20 2.36
C ALA A 124 -3.85 -1.12 2.52
N ILE A 125 -4.53 -1.32 3.64
CA ILE A 125 -5.24 -2.55 3.97
C ILE A 125 -6.72 -2.22 4.14
N CYS A 126 -7.56 -2.88 3.34
CA CYS A 126 -9.01 -2.77 3.40
C CYS A 126 -9.59 -4.16 3.58
N GLU A 127 -10.43 -4.36 4.58
CA GLU A 127 -10.97 -5.68 4.89
C GLU A 127 -12.41 -5.61 5.39
N ARG A 128 -13.17 -6.65 5.09
CA ARG A 128 -14.51 -6.85 5.60
C ARG A 128 -14.42 -7.48 6.99
N LEU A 129 -15.16 -6.91 7.93
CA LEU A 129 -15.25 -7.40 9.29
C LEU A 129 -16.71 -7.75 9.60
N GLN A 130 -16.92 -8.86 10.29
CA GLN A 130 -18.20 -9.15 10.93
C GLN A 130 -18.17 -8.66 12.37
N ARG A 131 -19.17 -7.87 12.76
CA ARG A 131 -19.37 -7.42 14.13
C ARG A 131 -20.07 -8.48 14.95
N GLU A 132 -20.01 -8.36 16.26
CA GLU A 132 -20.67 -9.27 17.21
C GLU A 132 -22.19 -9.31 17.04
N ASP A 133 -22.81 -8.25 16.56
CA ASP A 133 -24.24 -8.14 16.25
C ASP A 133 -24.63 -8.77 14.90
N GLY A 134 -23.67 -9.37 14.17
CA GLY A 134 -23.86 -9.96 12.85
C GLY A 134 -23.86 -8.96 11.69
N SER A 135 -23.71 -7.66 11.97
CA SER A 135 -23.57 -6.65 10.91
C SER A 135 -22.17 -6.67 10.29
N GLU A 136 -22.09 -6.29 9.02
CA GLU A 136 -20.79 -6.11 8.32
C GLU A 136 -20.25 -4.71 8.50
N ALA A 137 -18.94 -4.60 8.58
CA ALA A 137 -18.20 -3.34 8.56
C ALA A 137 -17.01 -3.45 7.60
N VAL A 138 -16.54 -2.32 7.13
CA VAL A 138 -15.30 -2.22 6.36
C VAL A 138 -14.28 -1.46 7.19
N ASN A 139 -13.10 -2.07 7.36
CA ASN A 139 -11.95 -1.42 7.96
C ASN A 139 -11.00 -1.01 6.83
N ALA A 140 -10.54 0.24 6.88
CA ALA A 140 -9.51 0.74 5.97
C ALA A 140 -8.40 1.43 6.79
N ARG A 141 -7.15 1.04 6.55
CA ARG A 141 -5.99 1.58 7.26
C ARG A 141 -4.74 1.61 6.39
N VAL A 142 -3.85 2.53 6.70
CA VAL A 142 -2.52 2.65 6.08
C VAL A 142 -1.50 2.72 7.20
N HIS A 143 -0.53 1.84 7.18
CA HIS A 143 0.57 1.86 8.15
C HIS A 143 1.76 1.01 7.68
N PRO A 144 2.98 1.22 8.21
CA PRO A 144 4.09 0.30 8.06
C PRO A 144 3.71 -1.09 8.57
N THR A 145 3.94 -2.10 7.76
CA THR A 145 3.49 -3.48 8.02
C THR A 145 4.64 -4.44 7.82
N LEU A 146 4.82 -5.37 8.75
CA LEU A 146 5.71 -6.52 8.61
C LEU A 146 5.09 -7.53 7.63
N VAL A 147 5.68 -7.65 6.45
CA VAL A 147 5.25 -8.56 5.39
C VAL A 147 6.20 -9.75 5.34
N PRO A 148 5.73 -10.99 5.55
CA PRO A 148 6.59 -12.17 5.43
C PRO A 148 7.29 -12.20 4.08
N LYS A 149 8.56 -12.58 4.02
CA LYS A 149 9.35 -12.60 2.76
C LYS A 149 8.79 -13.55 1.70
N GLU A 150 8.01 -14.55 2.11
CA GLU A 150 7.30 -15.45 1.21
C GLU A 150 6.05 -14.83 0.58
N HIS A 151 5.53 -13.73 1.16
CA HIS A 151 4.34 -13.08 0.64
C HIS A 151 4.68 -12.28 -0.64
N PRO A 152 3.86 -12.34 -1.71
CA PRO A 152 4.15 -11.67 -2.97
C PRO A 152 4.42 -10.16 -2.85
N LEU A 153 3.75 -9.46 -1.92
CA LEU A 153 3.99 -8.03 -1.70
C LEU A 153 5.38 -7.71 -1.15
N ALA A 154 6.06 -8.65 -0.49
CA ALA A 154 7.41 -8.42 0.02
C ALA A 154 8.43 -8.22 -1.11
N SER A 155 8.22 -8.87 -2.27
CA SER A 155 9.10 -8.79 -3.43
C SER A 155 8.92 -7.53 -4.28
N VAL A 156 7.94 -6.68 -3.95
CA VAL A 156 7.71 -5.42 -4.68
C VAL A 156 8.77 -4.40 -4.28
N SER A 157 9.69 -4.11 -5.20
CA SER A 157 10.86 -3.24 -4.98
C SER A 157 10.73 -1.90 -5.70
N GLU A 158 11.68 -1.01 -5.45
CA GLU A 158 11.79 0.30 -6.08
C GLU A 158 10.49 1.12 -5.93
N SER A 159 10.09 1.83 -7.00
CA SER A 159 8.87 2.65 -7.02
C SER A 159 7.63 1.91 -7.54
N TYR A 160 7.70 0.58 -7.65
CA TYR A 160 6.58 -0.22 -8.13
C TYR A 160 5.44 -0.28 -7.13
N ASN A 161 4.24 -0.40 -7.67
CA ASN A 161 3.00 -0.58 -6.91
C ASN A 161 2.43 -1.98 -7.14
N ALA A 162 1.73 -2.49 -6.14
CA ALA A 162 1.01 -3.75 -6.25
C ALA A 162 -0.24 -3.74 -5.38
N ILE A 163 -1.28 -4.44 -5.84
CA ILE A 163 -2.50 -4.68 -5.08
C ILE A 163 -2.69 -6.19 -5.02
N PHE A 164 -2.81 -6.72 -3.82
CA PHE A 164 -3.13 -8.11 -3.53
C PHE A 164 -4.56 -8.19 -3.02
N VAL A 165 -5.38 -8.99 -3.68
CA VAL A 165 -6.81 -9.14 -3.38
C VAL A 165 -7.09 -10.58 -2.99
N GLU A 166 -7.80 -10.75 -1.89
CA GLU A 166 -8.34 -12.03 -1.45
C GLU A 166 -9.86 -12.00 -1.64
N ALA A 167 -10.37 -12.95 -2.41
CA ALA A 167 -11.78 -13.05 -2.78
C ALA A 167 -12.27 -14.48 -2.65
N GLU A 168 -13.58 -14.66 -2.39
CA GLU A 168 -14.16 -15.96 -2.07
C GLU A 168 -14.04 -16.98 -3.21
N ALA A 169 -14.37 -16.59 -4.43
CA ALA A 169 -14.36 -17.48 -5.58
C ALA A 169 -13.02 -17.45 -6.35
N ALA A 170 -12.42 -16.27 -6.56
CA ALA A 170 -11.19 -16.13 -7.32
C ALA A 170 -9.94 -16.49 -6.51
N GLY A 171 -10.04 -16.58 -5.18
CA GLY A 171 -8.89 -16.77 -4.29
C GLY A 171 -8.01 -15.53 -4.25
N SER A 172 -6.69 -15.72 -4.30
CA SER A 172 -5.71 -14.64 -4.21
C SER A 172 -5.27 -14.17 -5.58
N LEU A 173 -5.38 -12.87 -5.84
CA LEU A 173 -4.95 -12.23 -7.08
C LEU A 173 -3.97 -11.10 -6.76
N MET A 174 -2.95 -10.92 -7.58
CA MET A 174 -2.02 -9.80 -7.48
C MET A 174 -2.00 -9.00 -8.79
N PHE A 175 -2.11 -7.69 -8.66
CA PHE A 175 -1.94 -6.73 -9.75
C PHE A 175 -0.68 -5.91 -9.47
N TYR A 176 0.26 -5.95 -10.38
CA TYR A 176 1.58 -5.33 -10.26
C TYR A 176 1.84 -4.39 -11.42
N GLY A 177 2.48 -3.25 -11.17
CA GLY A 177 2.82 -2.29 -12.21
C GLY A 177 3.54 -1.05 -11.68
N ASN A 178 3.91 -0.16 -12.60
CA ASN A 178 4.48 1.13 -12.24
C ASN A 178 3.47 1.97 -11.45
N GLY A 179 3.97 2.76 -10.52
CA GLY A 179 3.22 3.75 -9.77
C GLY A 179 2.83 4.96 -10.58
#